data_5605a779ffd033689763fcd76645b861
#
_entry.id   5605a779ffd033689763fcd76645b861
#
_cell.length_a   1.000
_cell.length_b   1.000
_cell.length_c   1.000
_cell.angle_alpha   90.00
_cell.angle_beta   90.00
_cell.angle_gamma   90.00
#
_symmetry.space_group_name_H-M   'P 1'
#
loop_
_entity.id
_entity.type
_entity.pdbx_description
1 polymer ?
#
loop_
_entity_poly.entity_id
_entity_poly.type
_entity_poly.pdbx_seq_one_letter_code
_entity_poly.pdbx_strand_id
1 'polypeptide(L)'
;MLSAATQLRTSRYNFHVPVEDGAILYNTRTAALLQFRGPDALALTKSLCAIETSIPPGVLTADVVGTLEKGGFIISPYFDEVAEIRALFQHARHETPMVLTLTTTMDCNLGCYYCYEQRSADQLTYAQLPAILEHVRTRLAQSHRQALHVDW
;
A
#
# COMPACT_ATOMS: atom_id res chain seq x y z
N MET A 1 31.39 -24.03 10.64
CA MET A 1 30.11 -23.57 11.22
C MET A 1 29.09 -23.60 10.10
N LEU A 2 28.21 -24.59 10.05
CA LEU A 2 27.11 -24.67 9.09
C LEU A 2 26.14 -23.54 9.42
N SER A 3 26.03 -22.56 8.53
CA SER A 3 24.98 -21.54 8.58
C SER A 3 23.65 -22.28 8.65
N ALA A 4 22.92 -22.12 9.74
CA ALA A 4 21.55 -22.62 9.83
C ALA A 4 20.78 -21.92 8.68
N ALA A 5 20.39 -22.72 7.67
CA ALA A 5 19.60 -22.20 6.57
C ALA A 5 18.36 -21.54 7.18
N THR A 6 18.28 -20.23 7.07
CA THR A 6 17.20 -19.45 7.66
C THR A 6 15.90 -19.91 7.00
N GLN A 7 15.02 -20.51 7.78
CA GLN A 7 13.71 -20.88 7.31
C GLN A 7 12.95 -19.61 6.91
N LEU A 8 12.44 -19.55 5.69
CA LEU A 8 11.67 -18.41 5.19
C LEU A 8 10.20 -18.82 5.05
N ARG A 9 9.32 -17.86 5.06
CA ARG A 9 7.90 -18.06 4.79
C ARG A 9 7.39 -17.10 3.73
N THR A 10 6.30 -17.44 3.09
CA THR A 10 5.62 -16.56 2.14
C THR A 10 4.94 -15.40 2.88
N SER A 11 4.95 -14.22 2.26
CA SER A 11 4.19 -13.06 2.73
C SER A 11 2.69 -13.29 2.51
N ARG A 12 1.86 -12.87 3.47
CA ARG A 12 0.39 -12.88 3.34
C ARG A 12 -0.15 -11.84 2.36
N TYR A 13 0.70 -10.90 1.95
CA TYR A 13 0.36 -9.80 1.04
C TYR A 13 0.71 -10.09 -0.42
N ASN A 14 1.02 -11.33 -0.75
CA ASN A 14 1.28 -11.75 -2.12
C ASN A 14 -0.02 -11.99 -2.88
N PHE A 15 -0.07 -11.48 -4.10
CA PHE A 15 -1.12 -11.74 -5.08
C PHE A 15 -0.51 -12.21 -6.39
N HIS A 16 -1.15 -13.14 -7.06
CA HIS A 16 -0.77 -13.53 -8.39
C HIS A 16 -1.84 -13.17 -9.42
N VAL A 17 -1.41 -12.74 -10.58
CA VAL A 17 -2.28 -12.42 -11.72
C VAL A 17 -1.80 -13.25 -12.91
N PRO A 18 -2.62 -14.18 -13.44
CA PRO A 18 -2.29 -14.89 -14.67
C PRO A 18 -2.19 -13.92 -15.84
N VAL A 19 -1.18 -14.11 -16.70
CA VAL A 19 -1.01 -13.39 -17.96
C VAL A 19 -0.77 -14.39 -19.08
N GLU A 20 -0.88 -13.97 -20.35
CA GLU A 20 -0.81 -14.84 -21.51
C GLU A 20 0.42 -15.76 -21.52
N ASP A 21 1.57 -15.28 -21.09
CA ASP A 21 2.86 -15.99 -21.13
C ASP A 21 3.44 -16.26 -19.73
N GLY A 22 2.57 -16.45 -18.73
CA GLY A 22 3.04 -16.73 -17.37
C GLY A 22 2.16 -16.16 -16.27
N ALA A 23 2.79 -15.51 -15.28
CA ALA A 23 2.08 -14.89 -14.18
C ALA A 23 2.86 -13.68 -13.60
N ILE A 24 2.14 -12.72 -13.07
CA ILE A 24 2.68 -11.61 -12.29
C ILE A 24 2.47 -11.93 -10.80
N LEU A 25 3.51 -11.80 -10.02
CA LEU A 25 3.45 -11.80 -8.56
C LEU A 25 3.55 -10.36 -8.06
N TYR A 26 2.59 -9.92 -7.27
CA TYR A 26 2.52 -8.59 -6.70
C TYR A 26 2.43 -8.67 -5.18
N ASN A 27 3.23 -7.87 -4.47
CA ASN A 27 3.14 -7.78 -3.02
C ASN A 27 2.54 -6.43 -2.63
N THR A 28 1.35 -6.45 -2.03
CA THR A 28 0.60 -5.22 -1.71
C THR A 28 1.19 -4.43 -0.54
N ARG A 29 2.06 -5.03 0.27
CA ARG A 29 2.76 -4.35 1.37
C ARG A 29 3.93 -3.51 0.88
N THR A 30 4.71 -4.03 -0.08
CA THR A 30 5.92 -3.39 -0.59
C THR A 30 5.73 -2.70 -1.94
N ALA A 31 4.59 -2.92 -2.59
CA ALA A 31 4.31 -2.56 -3.99
C ALA A 31 5.28 -3.20 -5.00
N ALA A 32 6.03 -4.23 -4.61
CA ALA A 32 6.93 -4.95 -5.50
C ALA A 32 6.14 -5.80 -6.50
N LEU A 33 6.67 -5.88 -7.72
CA LEU A 33 6.07 -6.64 -8.81
C LEU A 33 7.15 -7.45 -9.51
N LEU A 34 6.89 -8.74 -9.71
CA LEU A 34 7.74 -9.66 -10.48
C LEU A 34 6.92 -10.38 -11.54
N GLN A 35 7.45 -10.47 -12.75
CA GLN A 35 6.88 -11.27 -13.82
C GLN A 35 7.64 -12.60 -13.91
N PHE A 36 6.89 -13.69 -13.88
CA PHE A 36 7.36 -15.06 -14.15
C PHE A 36 6.85 -15.49 -15.51
N ARG A 37 7.71 -16.11 -16.32
CA ARG A 37 7.35 -16.60 -17.64
C ARG A 37 7.54 -18.11 -17.71
N GLY A 38 6.80 -18.73 -18.63
CA GLY A 38 6.86 -20.15 -18.90
C GLY A 38 5.78 -20.98 -18.19
N PRO A 39 5.74 -22.29 -18.46
CA PRO A 39 4.62 -23.17 -18.09
C PRO A 39 4.41 -23.30 -16.57
N ASP A 40 5.49 -23.21 -15.78
CA ASP A 40 5.42 -23.39 -14.33
C ASP A 40 5.16 -22.08 -13.56
N ALA A 41 5.14 -20.94 -14.26
CA ALA A 41 5.00 -19.62 -13.65
C ALA A 41 3.74 -19.48 -12.77
N LEU A 42 2.62 -20.00 -13.26
CA LEU A 42 1.35 -19.92 -12.54
C LEU A 42 1.35 -20.82 -11.28
N ALA A 43 1.92 -22.02 -11.37
CA ALA A 43 2.03 -22.92 -10.23
C ALA A 43 2.95 -22.33 -9.15
N LEU A 44 4.10 -21.80 -9.56
CA LEU A 44 5.05 -21.17 -8.66
C LEU A 44 4.44 -19.92 -7.97
N THR A 45 3.82 -19.03 -8.71
CA THR A 45 3.22 -17.83 -8.12
C THR A 45 2.04 -18.16 -7.20
N LYS A 46 1.24 -19.17 -7.51
CA LYS A 46 0.21 -19.69 -6.61
C LYS A 46 0.80 -20.22 -5.30
N SER A 47 1.89 -20.98 -5.35
CA SER A 47 2.54 -21.47 -4.14
C SER A 47 3.12 -20.35 -3.28
N LEU A 48 3.63 -19.27 -3.91
CA LEU A 48 4.11 -18.08 -3.22
C LEU A 48 2.98 -17.22 -2.63
N CYS A 49 1.74 -17.42 -3.06
CA CYS A 49 0.55 -16.76 -2.48
C CYS A 49 -0.15 -17.61 -1.39
N ALA A 50 0.32 -18.81 -1.14
CA ALA A 50 -0.17 -19.62 -0.02
C ALA A 50 0.27 -18.95 1.29
N ILE A 51 -0.71 -18.59 2.11
CA ILE A 51 -0.48 -17.75 3.30
C ILE A 51 0.45 -18.45 4.30
N GLU A 52 1.52 -17.75 4.69
CA GLU A 52 2.47 -18.17 5.73
C GLU A 52 3.08 -19.56 5.52
N THR A 53 3.19 -19.98 4.27
CA THR A 53 3.77 -21.28 3.94
C THR A 53 5.29 -21.24 4.09
N SER A 54 5.82 -22.19 4.82
CA SER A 54 7.28 -22.36 4.97
C SER A 54 7.90 -22.79 3.64
N ILE A 55 9.03 -22.17 3.30
CA ILE A 55 9.82 -22.49 2.11
C ILE A 55 11.00 -23.36 2.56
N PRO A 56 11.05 -24.64 2.17
CA PRO A 56 12.18 -25.47 2.52
C PRO A 56 13.48 -24.95 1.91
N PRO A 57 14.61 -25.04 2.65
CA PRO A 57 15.91 -24.67 2.11
C PRO A 57 16.25 -25.47 0.86
N GLY A 58 16.84 -24.82 -0.15
CA GLY A 58 17.31 -25.47 -1.38
C GLY A 58 16.26 -25.71 -2.47
N VAL A 59 15.00 -25.37 -2.23
CA VAL A 59 13.93 -25.44 -3.26
C VAL A 59 14.11 -24.36 -4.31
N LEU A 60 14.61 -23.17 -3.90
CA LEU A 60 14.88 -22.03 -4.78
C LEU A 60 16.38 -21.76 -4.81
N THR A 61 16.88 -21.25 -5.94
CA THR A 61 18.27 -20.81 -6.03
C THR A 61 18.51 -19.57 -5.19
N ALA A 62 19.74 -19.31 -4.75
CA ALA A 62 20.07 -18.17 -3.91
C ALA A 62 19.68 -16.83 -4.55
N ASP A 63 19.84 -16.69 -5.86
CA ASP A 63 19.49 -15.46 -6.60
C ASP A 63 17.97 -15.21 -6.59
N VAL A 64 17.18 -16.29 -6.75
CA VAL A 64 15.71 -16.20 -6.68
C VAL A 64 15.28 -15.85 -5.27
N VAL A 65 15.85 -16.50 -4.26
CA VAL A 65 15.60 -16.20 -2.84
C VAL A 65 15.89 -14.72 -2.58
N GLY A 66 17.07 -14.22 -2.94
CA GLY A 66 17.45 -12.82 -2.73
C GLY A 66 16.50 -11.82 -3.42
N THR A 67 16.03 -12.16 -4.63
CA THR A 67 15.05 -11.34 -5.35
C THR A 67 13.69 -11.32 -4.65
N LEU A 68 13.21 -12.47 -4.21
CA LEU A 68 11.93 -12.60 -3.51
C LEU A 68 11.97 -11.95 -2.12
N GLU A 69 13.07 -12.07 -1.37
CA GLU A 69 13.26 -11.37 -0.09
C GLU A 69 13.27 -9.85 -0.27
N LYS A 70 14.05 -9.36 -1.23
CA LYS A 70 14.14 -7.92 -1.54
C LYS A 70 12.79 -7.32 -1.93
N GLY A 71 11.95 -8.08 -2.62
CA GLY A 71 10.58 -7.68 -2.96
C GLY A 71 9.58 -7.87 -1.81
N GLY A 72 9.97 -8.51 -0.72
CA GLY A 72 9.07 -8.80 0.41
C GLY A 72 8.08 -9.94 0.12
N PHE A 73 8.29 -10.73 -0.93
CA PHE A 73 7.44 -11.87 -1.28
C PHE A 73 7.65 -13.06 -0.35
N ILE A 74 8.87 -13.22 0.13
CA ILE A 74 9.24 -14.15 1.20
C ILE A 74 9.93 -13.37 2.31
N ILE A 75 9.72 -13.79 3.54
CA ILE A 75 10.14 -13.06 4.72
C ILE A 75 10.62 -14.01 5.81
N SER A 76 11.31 -13.47 6.80
CA SER A 76 11.64 -14.20 8.02
C SER A 76 10.36 -14.68 8.73
N PRO A 77 10.34 -15.88 9.31
CA PRO A 77 9.17 -16.37 10.06
C PRO A 77 8.89 -15.53 11.31
N TYR A 78 9.90 -14.78 11.80
CA TYR A 78 9.77 -13.89 12.96
C TYR A 78 9.31 -12.47 12.60
N PHE A 79 9.17 -12.16 11.33
CA PHE A 79 8.75 -10.83 10.89
C PHE A 79 7.22 -10.68 10.98
N ASP A 80 6.74 -9.77 11.81
CA ASP A 80 5.30 -9.48 11.94
C ASP A 80 4.88 -8.39 10.95
N GLU A 81 4.34 -8.81 9.81
CA GLU A 81 3.84 -7.92 8.75
C GLU A 81 2.67 -7.04 9.22
N VAL A 82 1.83 -7.55 10.13
CA VAL A 82 0.68 -6.79 10.64
C VAL A 82 1.14 -5.69 11.59
N ALA A 83 2.13 -6.00 12.45
CA ALA A 83 2.72 -5.00 13.34
C ALA A 83 3.40 -3.88 12.55
N GLU A 84 4.13 -4.21 11.47
CA GLU A 84 4.74 -3.21 10.58
C GLU A 84 3.67 -2.29 9.96
N ILE A 85 2.62 -2.85 9.37
CA ILE A 85 1.54 -2.04 8.77
C ILE A 85 0.84 -1.18 9.82
N ARG A 86 0.61 -1.69 11.02
CA ARG A 86 0.07 -0.88 12.12
C ARG A 86 0.99 0.29 12.47
N ALA A 87 2.28 0.05 12.54
CA ALA A 87 3.26 1.11 12.83
C ALA A 87 3.25 2.18 11.74
N LEU A 88 3.24 1.78 10.46
CA LEU A 88 3.13 2.70 9.33
C LEU A 88 1.82 3.50 9.35
N PHE A 89 0.70 2.85 9.67
CA PHE A 89 -0.60 3.51 9.80
C PHE A 89 -0.60 4.53 10.95
N GLN A 90 -0.05 4.18 12.11
CA GLN A 90 0.04 5.08 13.25
C GLN A 90 0.95 6.27 12.92
N HIS A 91 2.09 6.03 12.28
CA HIS A 91 2.98 7.10 11.80
C HIS A 91 2.24 8.02 10.82
N ALA A 92 1.60 7.48 9.78
CA ALA A 92 0.83 8.27 8.82
C ALA A 92 -0.31 9.05 9.48
N ARG A 93 -0.94 8.48 10.51
CA ARG A 93 -2.05 9.13 11.20
C ARG A 93 -1.63 10.26 12.15
N HIS A 94 -0.45 10.16 12.78
CA HIS A 94 -0.07 11.06 13.88
C HIS A 94 1.13 11.93 13.58
N GLU A 95 2.04 11.50 12.71
CA GLU A 95 3.34 12.15 12.50
C GLU A 95 3.44 12.88 11.14
N THR A 96 2.54 12.57 10.19
CA THR A 96 2.49 13.31 8.91
C THR A 96 1.66 14.58 9.03
N PRO A 97 1.85 15.57 8.14
CA PRO A 97 0.99 16.74 8.07
C PRO A 97 -0.51 16.38 7.98
N MET A 98 -1.35 17.20 8.58
CA MET A 98 -2.79 17.12 8.31
C MET A 98 -3.03 17.57 6.86
N VAL A 99 -3.76 16.79 6.08
CA VAL A 99 -4.16 17.19 4.73
C VAL A 99 -5.58 17.73 4.78
N LEU A 100 -5.78 18.92 4.25
CA LEU A 100 -7.06 19.54 4.03
C LEU A 100 -7.28 19.69 2.53
N THR A 101 -8.22 18.97 1.97
CA THR A 101 -8.64 19.14 0.57
C THR A 101 -9.87 20.03 0.52
N LEU A 102 -9.80 21.12 -0.24
CA LEU A 102 -10.88 22.08 -0.43
C LEU A 102 -11.44 21.97 -1.84
N THR A 103 -12.69 21.54 -1.96
CA THR A 103 -13.40 21.65 -3.22
C THR A 103 -13.92 23.08 -3.35
N THR A 104 -13.28 23.85 -4.22
CA THR A 104 -13.58 25.29 -4.36
C THR A 104 -14.84 25.57 -5.16
N THR A 105 -15.26 24.63 -6.02
CA THR A 105 -16.51 24.70 -6.80
C THR A 105 -17.02 23.32 -7.13
N MET A 106 -18.34 23.18 -7.15
CA MET A 106 -19.04 22.01 -7.66
C MET A 106 -19.50 22.20 -9.13
N ASP A 107 -19.25 23.39 -9.70
CA ASP A 107 -19.56 23.72 -11.11
C ASP A 107 -18.43 23.23 -12.03
N CYS A 108 -18.38 21.92 -12.21
CA CYS A 108 -17.38 21.26 -13.03
C CYS A 108 -17.82 21.20 -14.48
N ASN A 109 -16.95 21.58 -15.42
CA ASN A 109 -17.21 21.53 -16.86
C ASN A 109 -16.90 20.17 -17.51
N LEU A 110 -16.43 19.17 -16.75
CA LEU A 110 -16.11 17.82 -17.24
C LEU A 110 -17.32 16.89 -17.13
N GLY A 111 -17.45 15.96 -18.06
CA GLY A 111 -18.53 14.96 -18.12
C GLY A 111 -18.09 13.55 -17.72
N CYS A 112 -17.23 13.39 -16.72
CA CYS A 112 -16.68 12.08 -16.33
C CYS A 112 -17.81 11.11 -15.94
N TYR A 113 -17.90 9.97 -16.63
CA TYR A 113 -18.94 8.95 -16.38
C TYR A 113 -18.79 8.26 -15.01
N TYR A 114 -17.61 8.33 -14.42
CA TYR A 114 -17.29 7.75 -13.10
C TYR A 114 -17.32 8.79 -11.96
N CYS A 115 -17.76 10.02 -12.23
CA CYS A 115 -17.79 11.07 -11.23
C CYS A 115 -18.84 10.75 -10.17
N TYR A 116 -18.45 10.73 -8.91
CA TYR A 116 -19.33 10.53 -7.76
C TYR A 116 -19.93 11.84 -7.24
N GLU A 117 -19.41 12.97 -7.69
CA GLU A 117 -19.91 14.29 -7.28
C GLU A 117 -21.12 14.71 -8.10
N GLN A 118 -22.14 15.24 -7.41
CA GLN A 118 -23.27 15.88 -8.06
C GLN A 118 -22.89 17.32 -8.42
N ARG A 119 -23.07 17.67 -9.67
CA ARG A 119 -22.82 19.05 -10.11
C ARG A 119 -23.85 20.01 -9.54
N SER A 120 -23.38 21.12 -9.02
CA SER A 120 -24.20 22.24 -8.59
C SER A 120 -23.45 23.55 -8.85
N ALA A 121 -24.14 24.66 -8.81
CA ALA A 121 -23.53 25.97 -8.91
C ALA A 121 -22.87 26.43 -7.58
N ASP A 122 -22.71 25.53 -6.63
CA ASP A 122 -22.13 25.84 -5.34
C ASP A 122 -20.65 26.14 -5.46
N GLN A 123 -20.22 27.20 -4.79
CA GLN A 123 -18.85 27.67 -4.75
C GLN A 123 -18.45 28.00 -3.34
N LEU A 124 -17.17 27.73 -3.02
CA LEU A 124 -16.58 28.17 -1.76
C LEU A 124 -16.48 29.70 -1.77
N THR A 125 -17.05 30.32 -0.74
CA THR A 125 -17.06 31.78 -0.59
C THR A 125 -16.15 32.24 0.55
N TYR A 126 -15.73 33.50 0.54
CA TYR A 126 -14.96 34.07 1.62
C TYR A 126 -15.68 34.02 2.97
N ALA A 127 -17.01 34.02 2.98
CA ALA A 127 -17.81 33.94 4.21
C ALA A 127 -17.64 32.60 4.95
N GLN A 128 -17.21 31.54 4.25
CA GLN A 128 -16.98 30.22 4.85
C GLN A 128 -15.58 30.06 5.45
N LEU A 129 -14.60 30.92 5.08
CA LEU A 129 -13.23 30.80 5.54
C LEU A 129 -13.07 30.81 7.06
N PRO A 130 -13.78 31.67 7.84
CA PRO A 130 -13.67 31.61 9.30
C PRO A 130 -14.04 30.26 9.89
N ALA A 131 -15.09 29.62 9.38
CA ALA A 131 -15.52 28.30 9.84
C ALA A 131 -14.50 27.21 9.48
N ILE A 132 -13.90 27.29 8.28
CA ILE A 132 -12.83 26.37 7.84
C ILE A 132 -11.61 26.52 8.74
N LEU A 133 -11.18 27.75 9.00
CA LEU A 133 -10.02 28.03 9.87
C LEU A 133 -10.24 27.54 11.29
N GLU A 134 -11.44 27.73 11.85
CA GLU A 134 -11.78 27.24 13.19
C GLU A 134 -11.79 25.70 13.22
N HIS A 135 -12.34 25.06 12.19
CA HIS A 135 -12.28 23.60 12.05
C HIS A 135 -10.83 23.10 12.02
N VAL A 136 -9.98 23.74 11.20
CA VAL A 136 -8.54 23.37 11.10
C VAL A 136 -7.84 23.54 12.44
N ARG A 137 -8.04 24.68 13.13
CA ARG A 137 -7.45 24.94 14.46
C ARG A 137 -7.85 23.87 15.46
N THR A 138 -9.14 23.55 15.52
CA THR A 138 -9.68 22.53 16.41
C THR A 138 -9.06 21.15 16.12
N ARG A 139 -8.97 20.78 14.84
CA ARG A 139 -8.40 19.49 14.43
C ARG A 139 -6.90 19.40 14.71
N LEU A 140 -6.15 20.46 14.46
CA LEU A 140 -4.72 20.53 14.80
C LEU A 140 -4.49 20.46 16.32
N ALA A 141 -5.29 21.16 17.11
CA ALA A 141 -5.20 21.11 18.57
C ALA A 141 -5.53 19.72 19.15
N GLN A 142 -6.43 18.97 18.52
CA GLN A 142 -6.79 17.61 18.90
C GLN A 142 -5.82 16.53 18.38
N SER A 143 -5.00 16.87 17.39
CA SER A 143 -4.02 15.98 16.81
C SER A 143 -2.62 16.37 17.28
N HIS A 144 -1.67 15.44 17.29
CA HIS A 144 -0.26 15.74 17.57
C HIS A 144 0.47 16.31 16.33
N ARG A 145 -0.25 16.65 15.26
CA ARG A 145 0.31 17.13 14.00
C ARG A 145 0.67 18.61 14.10
N GLN A 146 1.86 18.96 13.61
CA GLN A 146 2.38 20.34 13.66
C GLN A 146 2.36 21.03 12.30
N ALA A 147 1.94 20.33 11.26
CA ALA A 147 1.91 20.86 9.90
C ALA A 147 0.56 20.59 9.22
N LEU A 148 0.19 21.51 8.34
CA LEU A 148 -0.99 21.43 7.48
C LEU A 148 -0.54 21.47 6.03
N HIS A 149 -1.06 20.57 5.23
CA HIS A 149 -1.00 20.60 3.76
C HIS A 149 -2.39 20.93 3.24
N VAL A 150 -2.51 21.88 2.34
CA VAL A 150 -3.78 22.30 1.75
C VAL A 150 -3.74 22.03 0.26
N ASP A 151 -4.70 21.22 -0.20
CA ASP A 151 -4.96 20.92 -1.61
C ASP A 151 -6.25 21.63 -2.04
N TRP A 152 -6.28 22.20 -3.26
CA TRP A 152 -7.48 22.82 -3.87
C TRP A 152 -7.53 22.57 -5.38
#